data_9d381c3f7e9bdc750367fe18fa87f39e
#
_entry.id   9d381c3f7e9bdc750367fe18fa87f39e
#
_cell.length_a   1.000
_cell.length_b   1.000
_cell.length_c   1.000
_cell.angle_alpha   90.00
_cell.angle_beta   90.00
_cell.angle_gamma   90.00
#
_symmetry.space_group_name_H-M   'P 1'
#
loop_
_entity.id
_entity.type
_entity.pdbx_description
1 polymer ?
#
loop_
_entity_poly.entity_id
_entity_poly.type
_entity_poly.pdbx_seq_one_letter_code
_entity_poly.pdbx_strand_id
1 'polypeptide(L)'
;METQTSIKRMYRSSMSGHYARVLYELNVPKTDIEKTKETFAEVPQLREVFINPTISAKIKMSVIDQVFPESMKNFLKVVCKNQRVNLINEIFDAYDEYCDEQAH
;
A
#
# COMPACT_ATOMS: atom_id res chain seq x y z
N MET A 1 -14.68 18.83 15.09
CA MET A 1 -14.65 17.73 14.15
C MET A 1 -13.64 17.93 13.05
N GLU A 2 -13.62 19.08 12.41
CA GLU A 2 -12.58 19.34 11.43
C GLU A 2 -11.20 19.27 12.05
N THR A 3 -11.09 19.74 13.29
CA THR A 3 -9.82 19.68 14.02
C THR A 3 -9.34 18.24 14.15
N GLN A 4 -10.23 17.31 14.47
CA GLN A 4 -9.87 15.92 14.61
C GLN A 4 -9.41 15.31 13.28
N THR A 5 -10.08 15.66 12.19
CA THR A 5 -9.70 15.18 10.87
C THR A 5 -8.30 15.66 10.51
N SER A 6 -8.04 16.94 10.77
CA SER A 6 -6.72 17.52 10.49
C SER A 6 -5.63 16.83 11.33
N ILE A 7 -5.93 16.58 12.61
CA ILE A 7 -4.98 15.93 13.50
C ILE A 7 -4.68 14.52 12.99
N LYS A 8 -5.71 13.79 12.56
CA LYS A 8 -5.54 12.46 12.03
C LYS A 8 -4.60 12.46 10.81
N ARG A 9 -4.77 13.42 9.91
CA ARG A 9 -3.92 13.55 8.74
C ARG A 9 -2.48 13.90 9.13
N MET A 10 -2.31 14.70 10.17
CA MET A 10 -0.98 15.10 10.61
C MET A 10 -0.17 13.92 11.13
N TYR A 11 -0.82 12.89 11.67
CA TYR A 11 -0.12 11.71 12.16
C TYR A 11 0.28 10.77 11.04
N ARG A 12 -0.27 10.96 9.84
CA ARG A 12 0.07 10.13 8.71
C ARG A 12 1.38 10.65 8.10
N SER A 13 2.28 9.74 7.75
CA SER A 13 3.54 10.15 7.17
C SER A 13 3.29 10.74 5.78
N SER A 14 4.12 11.74 5.41
CA SER A 14 4.03 12.33 4.09
C SER A 14 4.37 11.31 3.01
N MET A 15 5.19 10.33 3.35
CA MET A 15 5.56 9.26 2.43
C MET A 15 4.34 8.42 2.06
N SER A 16 3.50 8.09 3.04
CA SER A 16 2.28 7.33 2.77
C SER A 16 1.35 8.08 1.81
N GLY A 17 1.22 9.38 2.01
CA GLY A 17 0.41 10.20 1.11
C GLY A 17 0.95 10.21 -0.30
N HIS A 18 2.27 10.29 -0.42
CA HIS A 18 2.90 10.28 -1.73
C HIS A 18 2.63 8.97 -2.47
N TYR A 19 2.82 7.83 -1.81
CA TYR A 19 2.55 6.54 -2.42
C TYR A 19 1.06 6.37 -2.75
N ALA A 20 0.19 6.88 -1.90
CA ALA A 20 -1.25 6.80 -2.14
C ALA A 20 -1.63 7.55 -3.40
N ARG A 21 -1.03 8.71 -3.61
CA ARG A 21 -1.28 9.50 -4.81
C ARG A 21 -0.80 8.77 -6.07
N VAL A 22 0.39 8.17 -5.99
CA VAL A 22 0.91 7.40 -7.11
C VAL A 22 -0.04 6.24 -7.43
N LEU A 23 -0.51 5.55 -6.40
CA LEU A 23 -1.45 4.45 -6.59
C LEU A 23 -2.73 4.92 -7.27
N TYR A 24 -3.23 6.07 -6.84
CA TYR A 24 -4.43 6.65 -7.46
C TYR A 24 -4.20 6.93 -8.95
N GLU A 25 -3.04 7.50 -9.28
CA GLU A 25 -2.74 7.89 -10.65
C GLU A 25 -2.51 6.69 -11.57
N LEU A 26 -2.21 5.54 -11.00
CA LEU A 26 -2.05 4.31 -11.78
C LEU A 26 -3.38 3.74 -12.26
N ASN A 27 -4.49 4.25 -11.75
CA ASN A 27 -5.84 3.79 -12.14
C ASN A 27 -6.05 2.31 -11.93
N VAL A 28 -5.53 1.78 -10.83
CA VAL A 28 -5.72 0.38 -10.49
C VAL A 28 -7.19 0.12 -10.17
N PRO A 29 -7.79 -0.95 -10.70
CA PRO A 29 -9.19 -1.27 -10.38
C PRO A 29 -9.37 -1.43 -8.87
N LYS A 30 -10.47 -0.89 -8.36
CA LYS A 30 -10.75 -0.97 -6.92
C LYS A 30 -10.87 -2.41 -6.43
N THR A 31 -11.36 -3.30 -7.28
CA THR A 31 -11.43 -4.71 -6.93
C THR A 31 -10.05 -5.29 -6.65
N ASP A 32 -9.05 -4.89 -7.42
CA ASP A 32 -7.69 -5.36 -7.22
C ASP A 32 -7.07 -4.78 -5.95
N ILE A 33 -7.40 -3.52 -5.64
CA ILE A 33 -6.94 -2.90 -4.41
C ILE A 33 -7.55 -3.60 -3.20
N GLU A 34 -8.86 -3.88 -3.24
CA GLU A 34 -9.52 -4.58 -2.15
C GLU A 34 -8.96 -6.00 -1.97
N LYS A 35 -8.69 -6.67 -3.07
CA LYS A 35 -8.08 -8.00 -3.04
C LYS A 35 -6.71 -7.95 -2.35
N THR A 36 -5.93 -6.94 -2.66
CA THR A 36 -4.61 -6.76 -2.06
C THR A 36 -4.72 -6.51 -0.57
N LYS A 37 -5.65 -5.65 -0.16
CA LYS A 37 -5.90 -5.41 1.26
C LYS A 37 -6.29 -6.68 1.99
N GLU A 38 -7.21 -7.46 1.40
CA GLU A 38 -7.66 -8.71 1.98
C GLU A 38 -6.50 -9.69 2.14
N THR A 39 -5.65 -9.77 1.13
CA THR A 39 -4.52 -10.69 1.16
C THR A 39 -3.59 -10.37 2.32
N PHE A 40 -3.28 -9.08 2.52
CA PHE A 40 -2.44 -8.68 3.65
C PHE A 40 -3.13 -8.94 4.99
N ALA A 41 -4.45 -8.79 5.05
CA ALA A 41 -5.20 -9.03 6.28
C ALA A 41 -5.29 -10.52 6.61
N GLU A 42 -5.49 -11.37 5.59
CA GLU A 42 -5.66 -12.79 5.79
C GLU A 42 -4.35 -13.54 5.99
N VAL A 43 -3.26 -13.00 5.43
CA VAL A 43 -1.95 -13.63 5.53
C VAL A 43 -0.95 -12.61 6.09
N PRO A 44 -1.00 -12.36 7.41
CA PRO A 44 -0.11 -11.37 8.03
C PRO A 44 1.37 -11.68 7.81
N GLN A 45 1.70 -12.95 7.59
CA GLN A 45 3.08 -13.36 7.36
C GLN A 45 3.68 -12.72 6.12
N LEU A 46 2.85 -12.31 5.16
CA LEU A 46 3.35 -11.65 3.95
C LEU A 46 4.09 -10.36 4.29
N ARG A 47 3.51 -9.55 5.20
CA ARG A 47 4.17 -8.33 5.61
C ARG A 47 5.53 -8.63 6.23
N GLU A 48 5.58 -9.64 7.09
CA GLU A 48 6.82 -10.02 7.74
C GLU A 48 7.88 -10.43 6.73
N VAL A 49 7.50 -11.18 5.71
CA VAL A 49 8.42 -11.57 4.64
C VAL A 49 8.97 -10.35 3.94
N PHE A 50 8.11 -9.41 3.59
CA PHE A 50 8.53 -8.25 2.79
C PHE A 50 9.42 -7.29 3.58
N ILE A 51 9.27 -7.19 4.89
CA ILE A 51 10.11 -6.29 5.69
C ILE A 51 11.34 -6.99 6.28
N ASN A 52 11.44 -8.30 6.15
CA ASN A 52 12.55 -9.05 6.72
C ASN A 52 13.82 -8.81 5.90
N PRO A 53 14.87 -8.21 6.49
CA PRO A 53 16.09 -7.90 5.75
C PRO A 53 16.91 -9.15 5.37
N THR A 54 16.64 -10.29 6.00
CA THR A 54 17.38 -11.52 5.68
C THR A 54 16.83 -12.25 4.46
N ILE A 55 15.64 -11.89 4.00
CA ILE A 55 15.06 -12.49 2.80
C ILE A 55 15.45 -11.65 1.60
N SER A 56 15.94 -12.31 0.54
CA SER A 56 16.44 -11.60 -0.61
C SER A 56 15.34 -10.86 -1.38
N ALA A 57 15.72 -9.78 -2.03
CA ALA A 57 14.79 -9.02 -2.86
C ALA A 57 14.19 -9.90 -3.96
N LYS A 58 14.98 -10.80 -4.52
CA LYS A 58 14.53 -11.69 -5.58
C LYS A 58 13.35 -12.56 -5.11
N ILE A 59 13.45 -13.10 -3.90
CA ILE A 59 12.37 -13.91 -3.34
C ILE A 59 11.12 -13.04 -3.12
N LYS A 60 11.33 -11.84 -2.58
CA LYS A 60 10.20 -10.93 -2.34
C LYS A 60 9.47 -10.58 -3.63
N MET A 61 10.22 -10.30 -4.70
CA MET A 61 9.61 -10.00 -5.99
C MET A 61 8.83 -11.19 -6.54
N SER A 62 9.37 -12.39 -6.36
CA SER A 62 8.71 -13.61 -6.80
C SER A 62 7.38 -13.82 -6.07
N VAL A 63 7.36 -13.57 -4.78
CA VAL A 63 6.12 -13.69 -4.00
C VAL A 63 5.08 -12.70 -4.51
N ILE A 64 5.49 -11.46 -4.78
CA ILE A 64 4.57 -10.47 -5.32
C ILE A 64 3.97 -10.94 -6.64
N ASP A 65 4.80 -11.50 -7.52
CA ASP A 65 4.34 -11.98 -8.82
C ASP A 65 3.32 -13.11 -8.70
N GLN A 66 3.45 -13.93 -7.66
CA GLN A 66 2.57 -15.10 -7.50
C GLN A 66 1.28 -14.81 -6.75
N VAL A 67 1.30 -13.83 -5.87
CA VAL A 67 0.22 -13.65 -4.89
C VAL A 67 -0.75 -12.52 -5.27
N PHE A 68 -0.25 -11.47 -5.89
CA PHE A 68 -1.05 -10.26 -6.07
C PHE A 68 -1.52 -10.07 -7.52
N PRO A 69 -2.61 -9.29 -7.73
CA PRO A 69 -3.10 -9.01 -9.08
C PRO A 69 -2.05 -8.28 -9.91
N GLU A 70 -2.10 -8.51 -11.20
CA GLU A 70 -1.13 -7.93 -12.14
C GLU A 70 -1.04 -6.39 -12.00
N SER A 71 -2.18 -5.73 -11.83
CA SER A 71 -2.21 -4.27 -11.74
C SER A 71 -1.50 -3.72 -10.51
N MET A 72 -1.33 -4.56 -9.46
CA MET A 72 -0.71 -4.13 -8.22
C MET A 72 0.77 -4.50 -8.12
N LYS A 73 1.25 -5.35 -9.02
CA LYS A 73 2.60 -5.92 -8.87
C LYS A 73 3.69 -4.85 -8.90
N ASN A 74 3.66 -3.98 -9.89
CA ASN A 74 4.71 -2.96 -10.01
C ASN A 74 4.73 -2.02 -8.83
N PHE A 75 3.54 -1.60 -8.39
CA PHE A 75 3.44 -0.72 -7.23
C PHE A 75 4.03 -1.37 -5.98
N LEU A 76 3.64 -2.63 -5.74
CA LEU A 76 4.13 -3.35 -4.56
C LEU A 76 5.62 -3.60 -4.63
N LYS A 77 6.14 -3.86 -5.83
CA LYS A 77 7.59 -4.05 -5.98
C LYS A 77 8.36 -2.79 -5.64
N VAL A 78 7.85 -1.63 -6.06
CA VAL A 78 8.49 -0.34 -5.72
C VAL A 78 8.43 -0.09 -4.22
N VAL A 79 7.28 -0.30 -3.61
CA VAL A 79 7.13 -0.12 -2.16
C VAL A 79 8.10 -1.03 -1.42
N CYS A 80 8.21 -2.27 -1.86
CA CYS A 80 9.09 -3.25 -1.23
C CYS A 80 10.56 -2.88 -1.41
N LYS A 81 10.96 -2.49 -2.61
CA LYS A 81 12.34 -2.11 -2.90
C LYS A 81 12.76 -0.90 -2.07
N ASN A 82 11.84 0.02 -1.84
CA ASN A 82 12.12 1.22 -1.05
C ASN A 82 11.98 0.96 0.44
N GLN A 83 11.71 -0.29 0.83
CA GLN A 83 11.59 -0.70 2.23
C GLN A 83 10.48 0.07 2.95
N ARG A 84 9.33 0.22 2.28
CA ARG A 84 8.18 0.95 2.82
C ARG A 84 6.96 0.08 3.04
N VAL A 85 7.11 -1.25 3.00
CA VAL A 85 5.98 -2.14 3.23
C VAL A 85 5.40 -1.97 4.62
N ASN A 86 6.22 -1.54 5.58
CA ASN A 86 5.73 -1.24 6.92
C ASN A 86 4.67 -0.13 6.92
N LEU A 87 4.58 0.64 5.85
CA LEU A 87 3.60 1.72 5.72
C LEU A 87 2.38 1.29 4.91
N ILE A 88 2.28 0.02 4.52
CA ILE A 88 1.26 -0.39 3.54
C ILE A 88 -0.17 -0.08 4.01
N ASN A 89 -0.47 -0.26 5.28
CA ASN A 89 -1.80 0.06 5.80
C ASN A 89 -2.08 1.56 5.74
N GLU A 90 -1.08 2.38 6.11
CA GLU A 90 -1.20 3.84 6.00
C GLU A 90 -1.40 4.27 4.55
N ILE A 91 -0.69 3.60 3.63
CA ILE A 91 -0.81 3.93 2.21
C ILE A 91 -2.22 3.67 1.73
N PHE A 92 -2.81 2.53 2.10
CA PHE A 92 -4.17 2.22 1.69
C PHE A 92 -5.18 3.17 2.34
N ASP A 93 -4.98 3.53 3.61
CA ASP A 93 -5.85 4.50 4.27
C ASP A 93 -5.77 5.86 3.57
N ALA A 94 -4.56 6.29 3.23
CA ALA A 94 -4.37 7.55 2.53
C ALA A 94 -4.99 7.49 1.13
N TYR A 95 -4.90 6.34 0.48
CA TYR A 95 -5.51 6.14 -0.83
C TYR A 95 -7.04 6.29 -0.74
N ASP A 96 -7.65 5.68 0.25
CA ASP A 96 -9.09 5.78 0.42
C ASP A 96 -9.53 7.22 0.65
N GLU A 97 -8.78 7.96 1.48
CA GLU A 97 -9.08 9.36 1.71
C GLU A 97 -8.90 10.21 0.46
N TYR A 98 -7.85 9.92 -0.30
CA TYR A 98 -7.59 10.67 -1.53
C TYR A 98 -8.71 10.43 -2.54
N CYS A 99 -9.18 9.19 -2.66
CA CYS A 99 -10.29 8.87 -3.53
C CYS A 99 -11.56 9.64 -3.13
N ASP A 100 -11.83 9.71 -1.82
CA ASP A 100 -12.99 10.44 -1.33
C ASP A 100 -12.89 11.91 -1.67
N GLU A 101 -11.70 12.50 -1.54
CA GLU A 101 -11.49 13.90 -1.87
C GLU A 101 -11.71 14.18 -3.36
N GLN A 102 -11.23 13.27 -4.20
CA GLN A 102 -11.38 13.44 -5.65
C GLN A 102 -12.80 13.20 -6.13
N ALA A 103 -13.60 12.46 -5.37
CA ALA A 103 -14.99 12.18 -5.72
C ALA A 103 -15.89 13.39 -5.49
N HIS A 104 -15.44 14.36 -4.71
CA HIS A 104 -16.17 15.60 -4.49
C HIS A 104 -15.67 16.67 -5.45
#